data_b1ab0b233f7879900ef566f2f8690158
#
_entry.id   b1ab0b233f7879900ef566f2f8690158
#
_cell.length_a   1.000
_cell.length_b   1.000
_cell.length_c   1.000
_cell.angle_alpha   90.00
_cell.angle_beta   90.00
_cell.angle_gamma   90.00
#
_symmetry.space_group_name_H-M   'P 1'
#
loop_
_entity.id
_entity.type
_entity.pdbx_description
1 polymer ?
#
loop_
_entity_poly.entity_id
_entity_poly.type
_entity_poly.pdbx_seq_one_letter_code
_entity_poly.pdbx_strand_id
1 'polypeptide(L)'
;MKKKTASRRRTTRVQKSEEKSYEITGVILFLFGLFILFSLFSDSTGFFGDITNKGSHFLFGFGAPFCALLMMFFGGRYAVTSKGISWDRRVALVILLALLLFMAVHHFLVPFGREMDIQSILTYGGIVGAGFCVFFHDAMGYWGTTLVLLGAIVIDVL
;
A
#
# COMPACT_ATOMS: atom_id res chain seq x y z
N MET A 1 7.40 -13.97 48.89
CA MET A 1 7.64 -14.61 47.57
C MET A 1 6.43 -14.66 46.59
N LYS A 2 5.16 -14.37 47.01
CA LYS A 2 3.96 -14.44 46.12
C LYS A 2 3.82 -13.33 45.07
N LYS A 3 4.43 -12.14 45.25
CA LYS A 3 4.27 -11.00 44.29
C LYS A 3 4.98 -11.17 42.94
N LYS A 4 6.11 -11.88 42.87
CA LYS A 4 6.87 -12.13 41.63
C LYS A 4 6.16 -13.08 40.65
N THR A 5 5.42 -14.07 41.16
CA THR A 5 4.68 -15.04 40.35
C THR A 5 3.42 -14.45 39.69
N ALA A 6 2.74 -13.52 40.36
CA ALA A 6 1.54 -12.85 39.81
C ALA A 6 1.91 -11.87 38.70
N SER A 7 3.02 -11.13 38.82
CA SER A 7 3.53 -10.23 37.77
C SER A 7 3.93 -11.01 36.51
N ARG A 8 4.60 -12.15 36.65
CA ARG A 8 5.03 -12.98 35.51
C ARG A 8 3.86 -13.62 34.77
N ARG A 9 2.78 -14.01 35.47
CA ARG A 9 1.54 -14.51 34.86
C ARG A 9 0.76 -13.43 34.12
N ARG A 10 0.81 -12.19 34.59
CA ARG A 10 0.12 -11.05 33.95
C ARG A 10 0.84 -10.65 32.64
N THR A 11 2.16 -10.59 32.62
CA THR A 11 2.95 -10.32 31.40
C THR A 11 2.77 -11.40 30.32
N THR A 12 2.79 -12.68 30.69
CA THR A 12 2.54 -13.77 29.72
C THR A 12 1.12 -13.76 29.16
N ARG A 13 0.12 -13.34 29.94
CA ARG A 13 -1.26 -13.26 29.47
C ARG A 13 -1.47 -12.08 28.50
N VAL A 14 -0.83 -10.96 28.75
CA VAL A 14 -0.85 -9.79 27.88
C VAL A 14 -0.13 -10.09 26.56
N GLN A 15 1.05 -10.69 26.59
CA GLN A 15 1.77 -11.09 25.38
C GLN A 15 0.96 -12.07 24.51
N LYS A 16 0.35 -13.08 25.11
CA LYS A 16 -0.49 -14.04 24.38
C LYS A 16 -1.76 -13.42 23.78
N SER A 17 -2.27 -12.35 24.39
CA SER A 17 -3.40 -11.58 23.86
C SER A 17 -2.99 -10.73 22.67
N GLU A 18 -1.81 -10.12 22.74
CA GLU A 18 -1.25 -9.32 21.63
C GLU A 18 -0.90 -10.19 20.41
N GLU A 19 -0.25 -11.33 20.62
CA GLU A 19 0.07 -12.31 19.57
C GLU A 19 -1.20 -12.74 18.82
N LYS A 20 -2.27 -13.09 19.56
CA LYS A 20 -3.56 -13.48 18.99
C LYS A 20 -4.23 -12.35 18.20
N SER A 21 -4.07 -11.10 18.65
CA SER A 21 -4.57 -9.92 17.94
C SER A 21 -3.86 -9.73 16.61
N TYR A 22 -2.55 -9.93 16.56
CA TYR A 22 -1.77 -9.85 15.32
C TYR A 22 -2.16 -10.94 14.33
N GLU A 23 -2.36 -12.18 14.77
CA GLU A 23 -2.82 -13.28 13.92
C GLU A 23 -4.18 -12.96 13.27
N ILE A 24 -5.15 -12.52 14.06
CA ILE A 24 -6.49 -12.16 13.57
C ILE A 24 -6.41 -10.99 12.57
N THR A 25 -5.67 -9.95 12.91
CA THR A 25 -5.47 -8.80 12.02
C THR A 25 -4.80 -9.22 10.71
N GLY A 26 -3.82 -10.11 10.79
CA GLY A 26 -3.13 -10.66 9.62
C GLY A 26 -4.07 -11.43 8.69
N VAL A 27 -4.92 -12.28 9.25
CA VAL A 27 -5.92 -13.04 8.47
C VAL A 27 -6.92 -12.11 7.82
N ILE A 28 -7.43 -11.11 8.56
CA ILE A 28 -8.38 -10.12 8.01
C ILE A 28 -7.72 -9.34 6.86
N LEU A 29 -6.50 -8.88 7.04
CA LEU A 29 -5.76 -8.12 6.02
C LEU A 29 -5.50 -8.97 4.77
N PHE A 30 -5.13 -10.25 4.95
CA PHE A 30 -4.93 -11.19 3.86
C PHE A 30 -6.21 -11.43 3.07
N LEU A 31 -7.33 -11.71 3.76
CA LEU A 31 -8.63 -11.93 3.13
C LEU A 31 -9.13 -10.68 2.40
N PHE A 32 -8.89 -9.50 2.97
CA PHE A 32 -9.26 -8.24 2.33
C PHE A 32 -8.43 -7.98 1.06
N GLY A 33 -7.13 -8.21 1.10
CA GLY A 33 -6.27 -8.15 -0.10
C GLY A 33 -6.69 -9.16 -1.17
N LEU A 34 -7.05 -10.37 -0.76
CA LEU A 34 -7.58 -11.40 -1.66
C LEU A 34 -8.91 -10.97 -2.29
N PHE A 35 -9.82 -10.38 -1.52
CA PHE A 35 -11.09 -9.86 -2.01
C PHE A 35 -10.87 -8.73 -3.04
N ILE A 36 -9.96 -7.79 -2.75
CA ILE A 36 -9.58 -6.75 -3.72
C ILE A 36 -9.08 -7.39 -5.01
N LEU A 37 -8.17 -8.36 -4.91
CA LEU A 37 -7.61 -9.03 -6.06
C LEU A 37 -8.69 -9.71 -6.91
N PHE A 38 -9.62 -10.43 -6.27
CA PHE A 38 -10.76 -11.04 -6.98
C PHE A 38 -11.66 -9.99 -7.63
N SER A 39 -11.91 -8.86 -6.97
CA SER A 39 -12.76 -7.79 -7.52
C SER A 39 -12.15 -7.12 -8.75
N LEU A 40 -10.80 -7.13 -8.87
CA LEU A 40 -10.09 -6.56 -10.03
C LEU A 40 -10.15 -7.46 -11.27
N PHE A 41 -10.29 -8.77 -11.09
CA PHE A 41 -10.24 -9.75 -12.19
C PHE A 41 -11.56 -10.45 -12.46
N SER A 42 -12.60 -10.26 -11.65
CA SER A 42 -13.87 -10.95 -11.78
C SER A 42 -15.05 -10.01 -11.64
N ASP A 43 -15.90 -9.98 -12.66
CA ASP A 43 -17.17 -9.24 -12.64
C ASP A 43 -18.23 -9.91 -11.74
N SER A 44 -17.91 -11.11 -11.21
CA SER A 44 -18.84 -11.91 -10.40
C SER A 44 -18.87 -11.53 -8.93
N THR A 45 -18.14 -10.52 -8.49
CA THR A 45 -18.01 -10.11 -7.08
C THR A 45 -19.18 -9.24 -6.57
N GLY A 46 -20.17 -8.98 -7.43
CA GLY A 46 -21.38 -8.23 -7.09
C GLY A 46 -21.10 -6.78 -6.74
N PHE A 47 -22.07 -6.12 -6.11
CA PHE A 47 -22.04 -4.69 -5.79
C PHE A 47 -20.80 -4.25 -5.00
N PHE A 48 -20.44 -5.00 -3.96
CA PHE A 48 -19.25 -4.67 -3.16
C PHE A 48 -17.95 -4.82 -3.94
N GLY A 49 -17.88 -5.81 -4.83
CA GLY A 49 -16.73 -5.98 -5.70
C GLY A 49 -16.58 -4.84 -6.70
N ASP A 50 -17.69 -4.38 -7.29
CA ASP A 50 -17.69 -3.25 -8.23
C ASP A 50 -17.21 -1.95 -7.55
N ILE A 51 -17.68 -1.66 -6.33
CA ILE A 51 -17.18 -0.52 -5.54
C ILE A 51 -15.70 -0.67 -5.23
N THR A 52 -15.27 -1.87 -4.83
CA THR A 52 -13.85 -2.13 -4.49
C THR A 52 -12.96 -2.01 -5.72
N ASN A 53 -13.39 -2.53 -6.86
CA ASN A 53 -12.68 -2.42 -8.14
C ASN A 53 -12.50 -0.94 -8.53
N LYS A 54 -13.58 -0.18 -8.63
CA LYS A 54 -13.55 1.25 -8.96
C LYS A 54 -12.73 2.06 -7.96
N GLY A 55 -12.90 1.79 -6.66
CA GLY A 55 -12.16 2.45 -5.60
C GLY A 55 -10.66 2.14 -5.66
N SER A 56 -10.29 0.90 -5.93
CA SER A 56 -8.88 0.49 -6.04
C SER A 56 -8.22 1.10 -7.27
N HIS A 57 -8.90 1.12 -8.42
CA HIS A 57 -8.41 1.81 -9.62
C HIS A 57 -8.33 3.32 -9.43
N PHE A 58 -9.29 3.93 -8.73
CA PHE A 58 -9.24 5.34 -8.42
C PHE A 58 -8.05 5.69 -7.53
N LEU A 59 -7.76 4.87 -6.51
CA LEU A 59 -6.64 5.12 -5.58
C LEU A 59 -5.28 4.86 -6.22
N PHE A 60 -5.12 3.73 -6.90
CA PHE A 60 -3.82 3.19 -7.32
C PHE A 60 -3.69 3.00 -8.84
N GLY A 61 -4.76 3.23 -9.61
CA GLY A 61 -4.76 3.03 -11.06
C GLY A 61 -4.31 1.63 -11.45
N PHE A 62 -3.37 1.56 -12.38
CA PHE A 62 -2.71 0.31 -12.81
C PHE A 62 -2.02 -0.45 -11.66
N GLY A 63 -1.62 0.25 -10.61
CA GLY A 63 -0.98 -0.35 -9.43
C GLY A 63 -1.93 -1.08 -8.47
N ALA A 64 -3.23 -1.04 -8.69
CA ALA A 64 -4.22 -1.67 -7.80
C ALA A 64 -3.96 -3.17 -7.53
N PRO A 65 -3.65 -4.04 -8.54
CA PRO A 65 -3.32 -5.44 -8.29
C PRO A 65 -2.06 -5.61 -7.43
N PHE A 66 -1.06 -4.76 -7.63
CA PHE A 66 0.17 -4.79 -6.86
C PHE A 66 -0.08 -4.43 -5.39
N CYS A 67 -0.90 -3.42 -5.11
CA CYS A 67 -1.32 -3.08 -3.74
C CYS A 67 -2.09 -4.23 -3.06
N ALA A 68 -2.99 -4.91 -3.79
CA ALA A 68 -3.69 -6.08 -3.29
C ALA A 68 -2.72 -7.21 -2.91
N LEU A 69 -1.72 -7.50 -3.75
CA LEU A 69 -0.68 -8.49 -3.47
C LEU A 69 0.19 -8.11 -2.27
N LEU A 70 0.56 -6.83 -2.12
CA LEU A 70 1.28 -6.34 -0.94
C LEU A 70 0.45 -6.52 0.33
N MET A 71 -0.86 -6.21 0.29
CA MET A 71 -1.75 -6.45 1.43
C MET A 71 -1.82 -7.92 1.81
N MET A 72 -1.91 -8.83 0.83
CA MET A 72 -1.87 -10.27 1.07
C MET A 72 -0.53 -10.70 1.68
N PHE A 73 0.58 -10.21 1.15
CA PHE A 73 1.91 -10.53 1.66
C PHE A 73 2.10 -10.08 3.11
N PHE A 74 1.75 -8.84 3.42
CA PHE A 74 1.84 -8.33 4.78
C PHE A 74 0.85 -9.02 5.71
N GLY A 75 -0.38 -9.25 5.27
CA GLY A 75 -1.38 -9.99 6.02
C GLY A 75 -0.92 -11.41 6.37
N GLY A 76 -0.36 -12.13 5.39
CA GLY A 76 0.20 -13.46 5.61
C GLY A 76 1.37 -13.45 6.59
N ARG A 77 2.27 -12.47 6.49
CA ARG A 77 3.37 -12.30 7.45
C ARG A 77 2.88 -12.02 8.87
N TYR A 78 1.86 -11.18 9.03
CA TYR A 78 1.25 -10.92 10.34
C TYR A 78 0.65 -12.18 10.93
N ALA A 79 -0.12 -12.94 10.13
CA ALA A 79 -0.76 -14.17 10.58
C ALA A 79 0.25 -15.25 11.00
N VAL A 80 1.35 -15.42 10.26
CA VAL A 80 2.35 -16.48 10.52
C VAL A 80 3.32 -16.09 11.64
N THR A 81 3.73 -14.81 11.69
CA THR A 81 4.81 -14.41 12.61
C THR A 81 4.29 -14.07 14.00
N SER A 82 2.96 -13.82 14.14
CA SER A 82 2.31 -13.39 15.39
C SER A 82 2.99 -12.18 16.07
N LYS A 83 3.75 -11.41 15.29
CA LYS A 83 4.46 -10.22 15.71
C LYS A 83 4.08 -9.07 14.78
N GLY A 84 3.87 -7.89 15.35
CA GLY A 84 3.67 -6.68 14.56
C GLY A 84 4.81 -6.50 13.54
N ILE A 85 4.49 -5.92 12.39
CA ILE A 85 5.55 -5.51 11.45
C ILE A 85 6.39 -4.49 12.22
N SER A 86 7.64 -4.84 12.49
CA SER A 86 8.60 -3.82 12.88
C SER A 86 8.67 -2.85 11.69
N TRP A 87 8.40 -1.57 11.94
CA TRP A 87 8.66 -0.52 10.97
C TRP A 87 10.17 -0.47 10.73
N ASP A 88 10.63 -1.43 9.96
CA ASP A 88 12.02 -1.52 9.59
C ASP A 88 12.26 -0.63 8.36
N ARG A 89 13.44 -0.06 8.24
CA ARG A 89 13.85 0.78 7.10
C ARG A 89 13.48 0.13 5.75
N ARG A 90 13.57 -1.19 5.67
CA ARG A 90 13.21 -1.95 4.46
C ARG A 90 11.74 -1.83 4.07
N VAL A 91 10.83 -1.86 5.04
CA VAL A 91 9.38 -1.70 4.79
C VAL A 91 9.10 -0.27 4.31
N ALA A 92 9.74 0.73 4.93
CA ALA A 92 9.60 2.12 4.51
C ALA A 92 10.10 2.34 3.07
N LEU A 93 11.26 1.75 2.71
CA LEU A 93 11.80 1.81 1.35
C LEU A 93 10.87 1.15 0.32
N VAL A 94 10.31 -0.02 0.61
CA VAL A 94 9.35 -0.68 -0.29
C VAL A 94 8.11 0.17 -0.53
N ILE A 95 7.58 0.82 0.51
CA ILE A 95 6.44 1.73 0.39
C ILE A 95 6.82 2.97 -0.43
N LEU A 96 7.99 3.54 -0.15
CA LEU A 96 8.49 4.70 -0.89
C LEU A 96 8.68 4.36 -2.36
N LEU A 97 9.30 3.23 -2.68
CA LEU A 97 9.47 2.76 -4.05
C LEU A 97 8.12 2.59 -4.76
N ALA A 98 7.12 2.03 -4.10
CA ALA A 98 5.78 1.88 -4.68
C ALA A 98 5.16 3.25 -5.00
N LEU A 99 5.27 4.23 -4.10
CA LEU A 99 4.79 5.60 -4.33
C LEU A 99 5.52 6.27 -5.48
N LEU A 100 6.85 6.14 -5.55
CA LEU A 100 7.66 6.68 -6.65
C LEU A 100 7.28 6.03 -7.99
N LEU A 101 7.00 4.73 -8.01
CA LEU A 101 6.55 4.04 -9.23
C LEU A 101 5.15 4.51 -9.67
N PHE A 102 4.21 4.73 -8.75
CA PHE A 102 2.89 5.27 -9.11
C PHE A 102 3.01 6.69 -9.68
N MET A 103 3.85 7.52 -9.07
CA MET A 103 4.17 8.85 -9.61
C MET A 103 4.86 8.75 -10.98
N ALA A 104 5.82 7.83 -11.17
CA ALA A 104 6.53 7.65 -12.43
C ALA A 104 5.57 7.24 -13.56
N VAL A 105 4.72 6.23 -13.31
CA VAL A 105 3.72 5.79 -14.29
C VAL A 105 2.82 6.96 -14.69
N HIS A 106 2.36 7.75 -13.72
CA HIS A 106 1.51 8.91 -14.00
C HIS A 106 2.25 10.01 -14.76
N HIS A 107 3.47 10.34 -14.32
CA HIS A 107 4.31 11.39 -14.92
C HIS A 107 4.67 11.12 -16.38
N PHE A 108 5.05 9.87 -16.71
CA PHE A 108 5.50 9.54 -18.07
C PHE A 108 4.38 9.18 -19.04
N LEU A 109 3.25 8.70 -18.55
CA LEU A 109 2.16 8.23 -19.41
C LEU A 109 1.01 9.24 -19.55
N VAL A 110 0.91 10.23 -18.66
CA VAL A 110 -0.14 11.25 -18.73
C VAL A 110 0.43 12.54 -19.33
N PRO A 111 -0.24 13.12 -20.34
CA PRO A 111 0.17 14.41 -20.91
C PRO A 111 0.12 15.52 -19.84
N PHE A 112 1.13 16.41 -19.87
CA PHE A 112 1.20 17.56 -18.99
C PHE A 112 -0.08 18.41 -19.05
N GLY A 113 -0.63 18.77 -17.90
CA GLY A 113 -1.89 19.51 -17.77
C GLY A 113 -3.16 18.64 -17.76
N ARG A 114 -3.05 17.30 -17.85
CA ARG A 114 -4.16 16.36 -17.73
C ARG A 114 -4.00 15.38 -16.56
N GLU A 115 -3.18 15.71 -15.61
CA GLU A 115 -2.84 14.85 -14.48
C GLU A 115 -4.05 14.52 -13.61
N MET A 116 -5.01 15.46 -13.49
CA MET A 116 -6.24 15.30 -12.71
C MET A 116 -7.45 14.83 -13.52
N ASP A 117 -7.25 14.46 -14.78
CA ASP A 117 -8.33 13.88 -15.57
C ASP A 117 -8.72 12.50 -15.01
N ILE A 118 -10.03 12.28 -14.80
CA ILE A 118 -10.57 11.06 -14.18
C ILE A 118 -10.09 9.81 -14.93
N GLN A 119 -10.06 9.87 -16.25
CA GLN A 119 -9.62 8.74 -17.07
C GLN A 119 -8.13 8.44 -16.87
N SER A 120 -7.32 9.47 -16.75
CA SER A 120 -5.88 9.33 -16.45
C SER A 120 -5.65 8.74 -15.06
N ILE A 121 -6.40 9.20 -14.07
CA ILE A 121 -6.35 8.68 -12.69
C ILE A 121 -6.69 7.18 -12.67
N LEU A 122 -7.81 6.79 -13.28
CA LEU A 122 -8.26 5.40 -13.27
C LEU A 122 -7.34 4.44 -14.01
N THR A 123 -6.64 4.94 -15.04
CA THR A 123 -5.83 4.09 -15.94
C THR A 123 -4.37 3.98 -15.49
N TYR A 124 -3.78 5.05 -14.97
CA TYR A 124 -2.33 5.12 -14.73
C TYR A 124 -1.97 5.05 -13.24
N GLY A 125 -1.49 6.14 -12.65
CA GLY A 125 -0.94 6.14 -11.29
C GLY A 125 -1.95 6.28 -10.14
N GLY A 126 -3.24 6.31 -10.46
CA GLY A 126 -4.30 6.58 -9.48
C GLY A 126 -4.25 8.03 -8.98
N ILE A 127 -5.13 8.35 -8.03
CA ILE A 127 -5.14 9.67 -7.39
C ILE A 127 -3.86 9.92 -6.58
N VAL A 128 -3.23 8.85 -6.08
CA VAL A 128 -1.96 8.93 -5.36
C VAL A 128 -0.86 9.41 -6.31
N GLY A 129 -0.68 8.76 -7.47
CA GLY A 129 0.31 9.16 -8.47
C GLY A 129 0.02 10.55 -9.04
N ALA A 130 -1.24 10.85 -9.36
CA ALA A 130 -1.69 12.14 -9.88
C ALA A 130 -1.40 13.28 -8.89
N GLY A 131 -1.76 13.11 -7.61
CA GLY A 131 -1.56 14.13 -6.58
C GLY A 131 -0.09 14.47 -6.37
N PHE A 132 0.78 13.48 -6.29
CA PHE A 132 2.23 13.71 -6.25
C PHE A 132 2.74 14.37 -7.52
N CYS A 133 2.25 13.94 -8.68
CA CYS A 133 2.65 14.50 -9.97
C CYS A 133 2.32 16.00 -10.07
N VAL A 134 1.09 16.39 -9.74
CA VAL A 134 0.66 17.80 -9.73
C VAL A 134 1.50 18.62 -8.76
N PHE A 135 1.68 18.13 -7.54
CA PHE A 135 2.47 18.84 -6.53
C PHE A 135 3.90 19.15 -7.02
N PHE A 136 4.56 18.18 -7.62
CA PHE A 136 5.94 18.38 -8.13
C PHE A 136 5.97 19.17 -9.44
N HIS A 137 4.96 19.01 -10.31
CA HIS A 137 4.86 19.83 -11.54
C HIS A 137 4.67 21.31 -11.22
N ASP A 138 3.83 21.64 -10.24
CA ASP A 138 3.63 23.02 -9.80
C ASP A 138 4.88 23.61 -9.15
N ALA A 139 5.66 22.79 -8.44
CA ALA A 139 6.86 23.23 -7.74
C ALA A 139 8.08 23.37 -8.65
N MET A 140 8.28 22.45 -9.61
CA MET A 140 9.55 22.31 -10.36
C MET A 140 9.36 22.16 -11.88
N GLY A 141 8.12 22.14 -12.36
CA GLY A 141 7.78 21.87 -13.75
C GLY A 141 8.06 20.42 -14.18
N TYR A 142 7.76 20.09 -15.42
CA TYR A 142 7.90 18.74 -15.96
C TYR A 142 9.34 18.20 -15.86
N TRP A 143 10.34 18.93 -16.34
CA TRP A 143 11.73 18.48 -16.35
C TRP A 143 12.35 18.39 -14.94
N GLY A 144 11.98 19.32 -14.05
CA GLY A 144 12.41 19.27 -12.65
C GLY A 144 11.87 18.04 -11.94
N THR A 145 10.60 17.73 -12.16
CA THR A 145 9.95 16.52 -11.64
C THR A 145 10.63 15.25 -12.15
N THR A 146 10.95 15.20 -13.46
CA THR A 146 11.68 14.07 -14.06
C THR A 146 13.01 13.81 -13.36
N LEU A 147 13.82 14.86 -13.14
CA LEU A 147 15.13 14.75 -12.48
C LEU A 147 15.01 14.28 -11.03
N VAL A 148 14.08 14.87 -10.27
CA VAL A 148 13.86 14.50 -8.86
C VAL A 148 13.36 13.07 -8.77
N LEU A 149 12.43 12.67 -9.61
CA LEU A 149 11.85 11.33 -9.63
C LEU A 149 12.90 10.24 -9.94
N LEU A 150 13.68 10.45 -11.00
CA LEU A 150 14.77 9.52 -11.36
C LEU A 150 15.83 9.44 -10.27
N GLY A 151 16.23 10.60 -9.72
CA GLY A 151 17.17 10.64 -8.59
C GLY A 151 16.65 9.92 -7.35
N ALA A 152 15.38 10.13 -6.99
CA ALA A 152 14.75 9.47 -5.84
C ALA A 152 14.68 7.95 -6.03
N ILE A 153 14.30 7.45 -7.21
CA ILE A 153 14.27 6.02 -7.52
C ILE A 153 15.68 5.40 -7.41
N VAL A 154 16.68 6.07 -7.95
CA VAL A 154 18.07 5.57 -7.88
C VAL A 154 18.56 5.51 -6.43
N ILE A 155 18.27 6.51 -5.61
CA ILE A 155 18.66 6.54 -4.19
C ILE A 155 17.92 5.46 -3.39
N ASP A 156 16.67 5.20 -3.70
CA ASP A 156 15.85 4.20 -3.00
C ASP A 156 16.30 2.76 -3.29
N VAL A 157 16.83 2.51 -4.49
CA VAL A 157 17.31 1.19 -4.93
C VAL A 157 18.76 0.91 -4.48
N LEU A 158 19.58 1.94 -4.19
CA LEU A 158 20.96 1.81 -3.69
C LEU A 158 21.00 1.51 -2.19
#